data_aa3792ca412aba8a85302d3c1ddc7878
#
_entry.id   aa3792ca412aba8a85302d3c1ddc7878
#
_cell.length_a   1.000
_cell.length_b   1.000
_cell.length_c   1.000
_cell.angle_alpha   90.00
_cell.angle_beta   90.00
_cell.angle_gamma   90.00
#
_symmetry.space_group_name_H-M   'P 1'
#
loop_
_entity.id
_entity.type
_entity.pdbx_description
1 polymer ?
#
loop_
_entity_poly.entity_id
_entity_poly.type
_entity_poly.pdbx_seq_one_letter_code
_entity_poly.pdbx_strand_id
1 'polypeptide(L)'
;MPKGILIFLVLCLGIQTLRAQDMVDCTYLLEDAREAYEAGMVELVPELLLECIQSNGLSGEARKEAYKLVINSYIFDYLTAEADSLMDDFVREFPNYRAVNSDPQEFVFLLDAHLTALGIDPNLAPEDTGPEVVETKAPGYFARRNITKGAGEYGNTVGFNVGATLGISNKLEAYSVGDPGQDDGHFGLLPGFQTGAEANLILNRKLEASFGLLYNLNRFSYSASPLSSISYRYVEAQHQVLLPLSVLYKLNPEDRKICYYLRGGLVPSYLFHTSGKGTRSNETSQDDVVVDQTDITASRVKFNLDALLGGGVRIPLDNAFIFGEIRWTTRLMQVNKEDMRYQNNDLTWLLYHVDSDFRVHQLSICGGICWDLTKE
;
A
#
# COMPACT_ATOMS: atom_id res chain seq x y z
N MET A 1 15.58 27.22 -15.04
CA MET A 1 15.19 25.92 -14.39
C MET A 1 14.74 26.22 -12.97
N PRO A 2 13.54 25.88 -12.57
CA PRO A 2 13.04 26.18 -11.22
C PRO A 2 13.80 25.32 -10.19
N LYS A 3 14.28 25.98 -9.13
CA LYS A 3 15.07 25.39 -8.03
C LYS A 3 14.41 24.16 -7.36
N GLY A 4 13.10 23.98 -7.50
CA GLY A 4 12.36 22.84 -6.94
C GLY A 4 12.63 21.49 -7.60
N ILE A 5 12.99 21.45 -8.88
CA ILE A 5 13.28 20.20 -9.61
C ILE A 5 14.63 19.62 -9.16
N LEU A 6 15.59 20.48 -8.80
CA LEU A 6 16.90 20.04 -8.33
C LEU A 6 16.83 19.36 -6.96
N ILE A 7 15.97 19.84 -6.07
CA ILE A 7 15.76 19.25 -4.73
C ILE A 7 15.10 17.87 -4.84
N PHE A 8 14.15 17.70 -5.76
CA PHE A 8 13.49 16.41 -5.98
C PHE A 8 14.44 15.36 -6.57
N LEU A 9 15.34 15.79 -7.49
CA LEU A 9 16.36 14.93 -8.08
C LEU A 9 17.43 14.51 -7.07
N VAL A 10 17.83 15.39 -6.15
CA VAL A 10 18.78 15.09 -5.07
C VAL A 10 18.15 14.16 -4.02
N LEU A 11 16.86 14.29 -3.72
CA LEU A 11 16.14 13.36 -2.85
C LEU A 11 16.01 11.96 -3.49
N CYS A 12 15.76 11.87 -4.80
CA CYS A 12 15.70 10.59 -5.51
C CYS A 12 17.08 9.91 -5.62
N LEU A 13 18.16 10.67 -5.75
CA LEU A 13 19.54 10.15 -5.82
C LEU A 13 20.10 9.76 -4.43
N GLY A 14 19.62 10.38 -3.36
CA GLY A 14 20.03 10.05 -1.98
C GLY A 14 19.46 8.72 -1.46
N ILE A 15 18.46 8.15 -2.11
CA ILE A 15 17.84 6.87 -1.72
C ILE A 15 18.62 5.65 -2.27
N GLN A 16 19.55 5.86 -3.22
CA GLN A 16 20.29 4.75 -3.84
C GLN A 16 21.49 4.23 -3.02
N THR A 17 21.78 4.81 -1.86
CA THR A 17 22.91 4.36 -1.01
C THR A 17 22.51 3.58 0.25
N LEU A 18 21.23 3.36 0.48
CA LEU A 18 20.81 2.29 1.38
C LEU A 18 20.90 0.97 0.60
N ARG A 19 22.09 0.36 0.59
CA ARG A 19 22.21 -1.07 0.36
C ARG A 19 21.35 -1.72 1.43
N ALA A 20 20.14 -2.12 1.07
CA ALA A 20 19.48 -3.22 1.73
C ALA A 20 20.49 -4.38 1.58
N GLN A 21 21.12 -4.79 2.66
CA GLN A 21 21.60 -6.16 2.75
C GLN A 21 20.37 -6.98 2.39
N ASP A 22 20.46 -7.76 1.32
CA ASP A 22 19.47 -8.77 1.00
C ASP A 22 19.41 -9.67 2.24
N MET A 23 18.47 -9.37 3.15
CA MET A 23 18.15 -10.30 4.22
C MET A 23 17.54 -11.50 3.52
N VAL A 24 18.32 -12.54 3.41
CA VAL A 24 17.91 -13.85 2.89
C VAL A 24 16.63 -14.24 3.66
N ASP A 25 15.51 -14.35 2.95
CA ASP A 25 14.26 -14.74 3.59
C ASP A 25 14.24 -16.24 3.82
N CYS A 26 14.71 -16.60 4.99
CA CYS A 26 14.86 -17.98 5.38
C CYS A 26 13.56 -18.77 5.47
N THR A 27 12.43 -18.10 5.67
CA THR A 27 11.12 -18.79 5.68
C THR A 27 10.72 -19.22 4.27
N TYR A 28 11.02 -18.40 3.28
CA TYR A 28 10.80 -18.73 1.88
C TYR A 28 11.74 -19.83 1.41
N LEU A 29 13.03 -19.72 1.76
CA LEU A 29 14.00 -20.75 1.41
C LEU A 29 13.68 -22.10 2.05
N LEU A 30 13.04 -22.11 3.23
CA LEU A 30 12.58 -23.37 3.85
C LEU A 30 11.47 -24.02 3.02
N GLU A 31 10.55 -23.24 2.44
CA GLU A 31 9.49 -23.78 1.58
C GLU A 31 10.07 -24.31 0.26
N ASP A 32 10.95 -23.52 -0.38
CA ASP A 32 11.65 -23.96 -1.60
C ASP A 32 12.48 -25.22 -1.36
N ALA A 33 13.14 -25.32 -0.20
CA ALA A 33 13.90 -26.51 0.18
C ALA A 33 13.01 -27.74 0.42
N ARG A 34 11.80 -27.54 0.97
CA ARG A 34 10.80 -28.61 1.11
C ARG A 34 10.34 -29.11 -0.26
N GLU A 35 10.00 -28.19 -1.17
CA GLU A 35 9.62 -28.55 -2.54
C GLU A 35 10.76 -29.27 -3.28
N ALA A 36 12.01 -28.79 -3.12
CA ALA A 36 13.19 -29.44 -3.70
C ALA A 36 13.39 -30.86 -3.14
N TYR A 37 13.25 -31.06 -1.83
CA TYR A 37 13.35 -32.35 -1.18
C TYR A 37 12.27 -33.32 -1.66
N GLU A 38 11.00 -32.88 -1.74
CA GLU A 38 9.87 -33.69 -2.26
C GLU A 38 10.03 -34.03 -3.74
N ALA A 39 10.64 -33.15 -4.53
CA ALA A 39 10.96 -33.37 -5.93
C ALA A 39 12.19 -34.30 -6.14
N GLY A 40 12.87 -34.72 -5.07
CA GLY A 40 14.08 -35.55 -5.11
C GLY A 40 15.36 -34.78 -5.46
N MET A 41 15.33 -33.45 -5.47
CA MET A 41 16.49 -32.58 -5.71
C MET A 41 17.21 -32.29 -4.38
N VAL A 42 17.65 -33.34 -3.69
CA VAL A 42 18.17 -33.26 -2.31
C VAL A 42 19.46 -32.45 -2.17
N GLU A 43 20.27 -32.40 -3.21
CA GLU A 43 21.54 -31.62 -3.29
C GLU A 43 21.29 -30.09 -3.17
N LEU A 44 20.11 -29.58 -3.56
CA LEU A 44 19.77 -28.16 -3.45
C LEU A 44 19.36 -27.74 -2.02
N VAL A 45 18.91 -28.67 -1.19
CA VAL A 45 18.41 -28.39 0.15
C VAL A 45 19.47 -27.76 1.06
N PRO A 46 20.72 -28.30 1.14
CA PRO A 46 21.78 -27.66 1.91
C PRO A 46 22.13 -26.26 1.38
N GLU A 47 22.17 -26.04 0.06
CA GLU A 47 22.47 -24.75 -0.54
C GLU A 47 21.46 -23.70 -0.15
N LEU A 48 20.17 -24.06 -0.03
CA LEU A 48 19.09 -23.15 0.34
C LEU A 48 19.07 -22.83 1.84
N LEU A 49 19.42 -23.79 2.73
CA LEU A 49 19.13 -23.69 4.15
C LEU A 49 20.33 -23.46 5.07
N LEU A 50 21.56 -23.83 4.66
CA LEU A 50 22.71 -23.71 5.55
C LEU A 50 22.97 -22.28 6.02
N GLU A 51 22.88 -21.30 5.13
CA GLU A 51 23.02 -19.89 5.51
C GLU A 51 21.96 -19.45 6.51
N CYS A 52 20.72 -19.94 6.35
CA CYS A 52 19.61 -19.66 7.26
C CYS A 52 19.80 -20.29 8.65
N ILE A 53 20.38 -21.48 8.70
CA ILE A 53 20.74 -22.15 9.95
C ILE A 53 21.86 -21.39 10.65
N GLN A 54 22.93 -21.03 9.92
CA GLN A 54 24.10 -20.33 10.47
C GLN A 54 23.83 -18.92 10.93
N SER A 55 22.98 -18.17 10.18
CA SER A 55 22.63 -16.79 10.49
C SER A 55 21.53 -16.62 11.55
N ASN A 56 20.99 -17.71 12.11
CA ASN A 56 19.81 -17.71 12.95
C ASN A 56 18.57 -17.07 12.28
N GLY A 57 18.47 -17.18 10.96
CA GLY A 57 17.36 -16.61 10.18
C GLY A 57 16.02 -17.32 10.37
N LEU A 58 16.03 -18.51 11.01
CA LEU A 58 14.86 -19.30 11.38
C LEU A 58 14.78 -19.46 12.90
N SER A 59 13.58 -19.66 13.45
CA SER A 59 13.37 -19.87 14.89
C SER A 59 12.31 -20.95 15.17
N GLY A 60 12.39 -21.56 16.35
CA GLY A 60 11.41 -22.53 16.81
C GLY A 60 11.25 -23.74 15.87
N GLU A 61 10.01 -24.11 15.53
CA GLU A 61 9.72 -25.27 14.69
C GLU A 61 10.31 -25.16 13.27
N ALA A 62 10.30 -23.97 12.67
CA ALA A 62 10.86 -23.75 11.33
C ALA A 62 12.37 -24.04 11.29
N ARG A 63 13.10 -23.66 12.34
CA ARG A 63 14.53 -23.94 12.45
C ARG A 63 14.81 -25.43 12.64
N LYS A 64 14.02 -26.08 13.47
CA LYS A 64 14.08 -27.54 13.68
C LYS A 64 13.85 -28.31 12.38
N GLU A 65 12.85 -27.89 11.61
CA GLU A 65 12.52 -28.47 10.32
C GLU A 65 13.65 -28.28 9.30
N ALA A 66 14.26 -27.08 9.25
CA ALA A 66 15.41 -26.81 8.38
C ALA A 66 16.59 -27.75 8.67
N TYR A 67 16.93 -27.93 9.93
CA TYR A 67 17.95 -28.91 10.31
C TYR A 67 17.62 -30.33 9.83
N LYS A 68 16.37 -30.77 10.05
CA LYS A 68 15.91 -32.12 9.64
C LYS A 68 16.00 -32.30 8.12
N LEU A 69 15.60 -31.32 7.34
CA LEU A 69 15.68 -31.38 5.88
C LEU A 69 17.12 -31.49 5.40
N VAL A 70 18.04 -30.67 5.93
CA VAL A 70 19.44 -30.70 5.52
C VAL A 70 20.14 -32.02 5.96
N ILE A 71 19.90 -32.46 7.19
CA ILE A 71 20.46 -33.73 7.68
C ILE A 71 19.97 -34.90 6.83
N ASN A 72 18.67 -34.97 6.52
CA ASN A 72 18.10 -36.03 5.67
C ASN A 72 18.67 -35.96 4.25
N SER A 73 18.92 -34.78 3.70
CA SER A 73 19.54 -34.60 2.39
C SER A 73 20.96 -35.14 2.38
N TYR A 74 21.79 -34.85 3.41
CA TYR A 74 23.10 -35.38 3.54
C TYR A 74 23.12 -36.90 3.71
N ILE A 75 22.19 -37.48 4.49
CA ILE A 75 22.06 -38.93 4.64
C ILE A 75 21.73 -39.55 3.28
N PHE A 76 20.82 -38.96 2.51
CA PHE A 76 20.44 -39.46 1.19
C PHE A 76 21.58 -39.42 0.19
N ASP A 77 22.43 -38.39 0.22
CA ASP A 77 23.58 -38.22 -0.64
C ASP A 77 24.86 -38.97 -0.14
N TYR A 78 24.72 -39.75 0.93
CA TYR A 78 25.83 -40.47 1.57
C TYR A 78 26.95 -39.56 2.12
N LEU A 79 26.66 -38.31 2.41
CA LEU A 79 27.55 -37.32 3.03
C LEU A 79 27.49 -37.46 4.55
N THR A 80 27.99 -38.58 5.05
CA THR A 80 27.86 -38.99 6.45
C THR A 80 28.57 -38.07 7.43
N ALA A 81 29.71 -37.51 7.05
CA ALA A 81 30.47 -36.60 7.91
C ALA A 81 29.77 -35.24 8.11
N GLU A 82 29.15 -34.74 7.07
CA GLU A 82 28.31 -33.52 7.08
C GLU A 82 27.03 -33.73 7.88
N ALA A 83 26.39 -34.90 7.70
CA ALA A 83 25.20 -35.29 8.48
C ALA A 83 25.51 -35.39 9.97
N ASP A 84 26.63 -36.06 10.35
CA ASP A 84 27.10 -36.16 11.73
C ASP A 84 27.37 -34.81 12.36
N SER A 85 28.10 -33.93 11.65
CA SER A 85 28.41 -32.58 12.15
C SER A 85 27.14 -31.74 12.41
N LEU A 86 26.19 -31.79 11.48
CA LEU A 86 24.97 -31.02 11.61
C LEU A 86 24.01 -31.64 12.66
N MET A 87 24.03 -32.97 12.84
CA MET A 87 23.28 -33.65 13.90
C MET A 87 23.80 -33.27 15.28
N ASP A 88 25.11 -33.11 15.44
CA ASP A 88 25.71 -32.60 16.68
C ASP A 88 25.18 -31.22 17.05
N ASP A 89 25.11 -30.31 16.09
CA ASP A 89 24.54 -28.96 16.29
C ASP A 89 23.06 -29.03 16.60
N PHE A 90 22.33 -29.89 15.89
CA PHE A 90 20.88 -30.09 16.12
C PHE A 90 20.59 -30.56 17.55
N VAL A 91 21.31 -31.58 18.04
CA VAL A 91 21.08 -32.14 19.38
C VAL A 91 21.49 -31.14 20.48
N ARG A 92 22.53 -30.34 20.26
CA ARG A 92 22.90 -29.25 21.19
C ARG A 92 21.86 -28.16 21.27
N GLU A 93 21.25 -27.80 20.14
CA GLU A 93 20.23 -26.76 20.10
C GLU A 93 18.88 -27.28 20.57
N PHE A 94 18.54 -28.53 20.29
CA PHE A 94 17.27 -29.18 20.64
C PHE A 94 17.45 -30.42 21.50
N PRO A 95 18.00 -30.33 22.72
CA PRO A 95 18.36 -31.52 23.54
C PRO A 95 17.13 -32.33 23.97
N ASN A 96 15.95 -31.71 23.96
CA ASN A 96 14.69 -32.35 24.30
C ASN A 96 13.96 -32.97 23.09
N TYR A 97 14.51 -32.84 21.87
CA TYR A 97 13.89 -33.45 20.70
C TYR A 97 13.94 -34.98 20.79
N ARG A 98 12.85 -35.61 20.46
CA ARG A 98 12.73 -37.07 20.31
C ARG A 98 12.14 -37.37 18.95
N ALA A 99 12.59 -38.48 18.35
CA ALA A 99 12.10 -38.91 17.05
C ALA A 99 10.58 -39.12 17.08
N VAL A 100 9.94 -38.71 16.00
CA VAL A 100 8.52 -38.92 15.77
C VAL A 100 8.31 -39.94 14.64
N ASN A 101 7.13 -40.58 14.58
CA ASN A 101 6.85 -41.62 13.60
C ASN A 101 7.01 -41.21 12.11
N SER A 102 7.06 -39.91 11.85
CA SER A 102 7.28 -39.36 10.51
C SER A 102 8.74 -39.16 10.15
N ASP A 103 9.68 -39.35 11.11
CA ASP A 103 11.11 -39.18 10.83
C ASP A 103 11.65 -40.41 10.12
N PRO A 104 12.52 -40.23 9.08
CA PRO A 104 13.17 -41.33 8.40
C PRO A 104 14.00 -42.17 9.36
N GLN A 105 14.05 -43.50 9.13
CA GLN A 105 14.72 -44.44 10.03
C GLN A 105 16.19 -44.13 10.19
N GLU A 106 16.87 -43.73 9.14
CA GLU A 106 18.27 -43.36 9.13
C GLU A 106 18.54 -42.11 9.98
N PHE A 107 17.65 -41.10 9.93
CA PHE A 107 17.73 -39.94 10.77
C PHE A 107 17.52 -40.30 12.26
N VAL A 108 16.56 -41.18 12.56
CA VAL A 108 16.31 -41.65 13.93
C VAL A 108 17.55 -42.38 14.48
N PHE A 109 18.16 -43.25 13.69
CA PHE A 109 19.38 -43.98 14.09
C PHE A 109 20.54 -43.02 14.42
N LEU A 110 20.76 -41.98 13.57
CA LEU A 110 21.78 -40.97 13.78
C LEU A 110 21.49 -40.13 15.03
N LEU A 111 20.25 -39.71 15.23
CA LEU A 111 19.79 -38.94 16.38
C LEU A 111 20.03 -39.72 17.69
N ASP A 112 19.65 -41.00 17.74
CA ASP A 112 19.79 -41.84 18.93
C ASP A 112 21.25 -42.05 19.30
N ALA A 113 22.16 -42.20 18.30
CA ALA A 113 23.60 -42.30 18.51
C ALA A 113 24.14 -41.02 19.17
N HIS A 114 23.78 -39.85 18.68
CA HIS A 114 24.25 -38.55 19.22
C HIS A 114 23.66 -38.27 20.62
N LEU A 115 22.35 -38.55 20.85
CA LEU A 115 21.73 -38.43 22.17
C LEU A 115 22.47 -39.34 23.19
N THR A 116 22.75 -40.60 22.81
CA THR A 116 23.45 -41.55 23.68
C THR A 116 24.87 -41.06 23.97
N ALA A 117 25.59 -40.50 22.99
CA ALA A 117 26.93 -39.95 23.17
C ALA A 117 26.93 -38.78 24.18
N LEU A 118 25.86 -38.02 24.26
CA LEU A 118 25.66 -36.94 25.24
C LEU A 118 25.13 -37.44 26.61
N GLY A 119 24.93 -38.77 26.77
CA GLY A 119 24.38 -39.35 27.99
C GLY A 119 22.86 -39.12 28.19
N ILE A 120 22.16 -38.78 27.12
CA ILE A 120 20.71 -38.58 27.11
C ILE A 120 20.07 -39.89 26.64
N ASP A 121 19.18 -40.47 27.44
CA ASP A 121 18.44 -41.67 27.02
C ASP A 121 17.40 -41.32 25.92
N PRO A 122 17.52 -41.84 24.70
CA PRO A 122 16.59 -41.55 23.61
C PRO A 122 15.18 -42.03 23.87
N ASN A 123 14.97 -43.03 24.79
CA ASN A 123 13.69 -43.61 25.09
C ASN A 123 12.96 -42.94 26.29
N LEU A 124 13.65 -42.11 27.05
CA LEU A 124 13.00 -41.35 28.13
C LEU A 124 12.16 -40.21 27.55
N ALA A 125 10.89 -40.16 27.90
CA ALA A 125 10.06 -39.01 27.61
C ALA A 125 10.74 -37.74 28.17
N PRO A 126 10.83 -36.64 27.40
CA PRO A 126 11.41 -35.41 27.90
C PRO A 126 10.73 -35.05 29.22
N GLU A 127 11.50 -34.79 30.27
CA GLU A 127 10.95 -34.18 31.50
C GLU A 127 10.34 -32.85 31.09
N ASP A 128 9.03 -32.75 31.29
CA ASP A 128 8.25 -31.54 30.95
C ASP A 128 8.63 -30.42 31.93
N THR A 129 9.85 -29.91 31.83
CA THR A 129 10.25 -28.67 32.46
C THR A 129 9.79 -27.50 31.55
N GLY A 130 8.48 -27.47 31.32
CA GLY A 130 7.85 -26.29 30.76
C GLY A 130 8.17 -25.12 31.67
N PRO A 131 8.66 -23.99 31.15
CA PRO A 131 8.76 -22.79 31.94
C PRO A 131 7.37 -22.45 32.44
N GLU A 132 7.19 -22.44 33.76
CA GLU A 132 6.01 -21.98 34.45
C GLU A 132 5.70 -20.57 33.94
N VAL A 133 4.74 -20.47 33.01
CA VAL A 133 4.24 -19.21 32.50
C VAL A 133 3.43 -18.58 33.63
N VAL A 134 4.09 -17.75 34.42
CA VAL A 134 3.40 -16.83 35.34
C VAL A 134 2.53 -15.95 34.47
N GLU A 135 1.23 -16.27 34.43
CA GLU A 135 0.19 -15.42 33.87
C GLU A 135 0.13 -14.09 34.63
N THR A 136 0.94 -13.14 34.25
CA THR A 136 0.66 -11.74 34.58
C THR A 136 -0.49 -11.27 33.69
N LYS A 137 -1.70 -11.35 34.19
CA LYS A 137 -2.88 -10.67 33.62
C LYS A 137 -2.62 -9.17 33.56
N ALA A 138 -2.15 -8.70 32.42
CA ALA A 138 -2.28 -7.29 32.06
C ALA A 138 -3.66 -7.10 31.40
N PRO A 139 -4.47 -6.10 31.82
CA PRO A 139 -5.74 -5.82 31.15
C PRO A 139 -5.45 -5.06 29.85
N GLY A 140 -5.57 -5.73 28.73
CA GLY A 140 -5.35 -5.12 27.43
C GLY A 140 -6.22 -5.80 26.38
N TYR A 141 -7.22 -5.08 25.97
CA TYR A 141 -8.31 -5.32 25.04
C TYR A 141 -7.86 -5.63 23.60
N PHE A 142 -6.96 -6.55 23.39
CA PHE A 142 -6.77 -7.24 22.09
C PHE A 142 -6.27 -8.64 22.40
N ALA A 143 -7.17 -9.61 22.41
CA ALA A 143 -6.81 -11.01 22.36
C ALA A 143 -5.82 -11.17 21.19
N ARG A 144 -4.61 -11.70 21.43
CA ARG A 144 -3.68 -12.08 20.36
C ARG A 144 -4.37 -13.16 19.52
N ARG A 145 -5.07 -12.72 18.47
CA ARG A 145 -5.48 -13.63 17.41
C ARG A 145 -4.20 -14.16 16.76
N ASN A 146 -4.10 -15.45 16.63
CA ASN A 146 -3.04 -16.09 15.85
C ASN A 146 -3.25 -15.70 14.39
N ILE A 147 -2.63 -14.59 13.97
CA ILE A 147 -2.63 -14.15 12.58
C ILE A 147 -1.70 -15.12 11.86
N THR A 148 -2.28 -16.02 11.09
CA THR A 148 -1.55 -17.07 10.38
C THR A 148 -0.98 -16.59 9.05
N LYS A 149 -1.49 -15.48 8.49
CA LYS A 149 -1.03 -14.89 7.22
C LYS A 149 -0.28 -13.58 7.46
N GLY A 150 0.76 -13.32 6.67
CA GLY A 150 1.44 -12.03 6.62
C GLY A 150 0.56 -10.94 6.01
N ALA A 151 0.86 -9.67 6.28
CA ALA A 151 0.09 -8.52 5.78
C ALA A 151 0.10 -8.42 4.24
N GLY A 152 1.00 -9.10 3.56
CA GLY A 152 1.12 -9.17 2.11
C GLY A 152 0.62 -10.47 1.47
N GLU A 153 0.24 -11.49 2.24
CA GLU A 153 -0.07 -12.85 1.79
C GLU A 153 -1.56 -13.14 1.56
N TYR A 154 -2.39 -12.11 1.48
CA TYR A 154 -3.80 -12.29 1.14
C TYR A 154 -3.95 -12.65 -0.34
N GLY A 155 -4.93 -13.48 -0.65
CA GLY A 155 -5.36 -13.80 -2.01
C GLY A 155 -5.99 -12.62 -2.74
N ASN A 156 -6.84 -12.89 -3.71
CA ASN A 156 -7.64 -11.86 -4.34
C ASN A 156 -8.56 -11.22 -3.30
N THR A 157 -8.59 -9.90 -3.26
CA THR A 157 -9.35 -9.19 -2.23
C THR A 157 -10.36 -8.22 -2.82
N VAL A 158 -11.44 -7.98 -2.10
CA VAL A 158 -12.38 -6.89 -2.36
C VAL A 158 -12.53 -6.08 -1.10
N GLY A 159 -12.64 -4.78 -1.24
CA GLY A 159 -12.73 -3.91 -0.09
C GLY A 159 -13.45 -2.60 -0.36
N PHE A 160 -13.62 -1.88 0.73
CA PHE A 160 -14.22 -0.56 0.74
C PHE A 160 -13.20 0.46 1.21
N ASN A 161 -13.17 1.62 0.56
CA ASN A 161 -12.34 2.74 0.95
C ASN A 161 -13.14 4.02 1.18
N VAL A 162 -12.61 4.86 2.06
CA VAL A 162 -13.06 6.22 2.30
C VAL A 162 -11.83 7.10 2.50
N GLY A 163 -11.89 8.34 2.03
CA GLY A 163 -10.77 9.26 2.16
C GLY A 163 -11.18 10.71 2.06
N ALA A 164 -10.38 11.57 2.68
CA ALA A 164 -10.42 13.01 2.49
C ALA A 164 -9.56 13.40 1.28
N THR A 165 -10.02 14.40 0.53
CA THR A 165 -9.34 14.86 -0.68
C THR A 165 -9.10 16.38 -0.62
N LEU A 166 -7.99 16.82 -1.22
CA LEU A 166 -7.66 18.23 -1.40
C LEU A 166 -7.33 18.45 -2.88
N GLY A 167 -8.16 19.24 -3.57
CA GLY A 167 -7.92 19.62 -4.95
C GLY A 167 -6.98 20.81 -5.05
N ILE A 168 -5.90 20.67 -5.79
CA ILE A 168 -4.91 21.69 -6.08
C ILE A 168 -5.04 22.06 -7.55
N SER A 169 -5.60 23.24 -7.84
CA SER A 169 -5.79 23.69 -9.20
C SER A 169 -4.55 24.47 -9.69
N ASN A 170 -4.08 24.14 -10.89
CA ASN A 170 -2.97 24.82 -11.55
C ASN A 170 -3.48 25.54 -12.81
N LYS A 171 -3.32 26.87 -12.86
CA LYS A 171 -3.70 27.69 -13.98
C LYS A 171 -2.76 27.41 -15.16
N LEU A 172 -3.31 27.17 -16.33
CA LEU A 172 -2.59 26.98 -17.59
C LEU A 172 -2.58 28.28 -18.40
N GLU A 173 -3.78 28.85 -18.61
CA GLU A 173 -3.97 30.11 -19.32
C GLU A 173 -5.01 30.95 -18.59
N ALA A 174 -4.74 32.23 -18.46
CA ALA A 174 -5.55 33.17 -17.69
C ALA A 174 -6.56 33.89 -18.60
N TYR A 175 -7.80 34.02 -18.11
CA TYR A 175 -8.87 34.76 -18.76
C TYR A 175 -9.63 35.63 -17.76
N SER A 176 -10.00 36.83 -18.17
CA SER A 176 -10.85 37.74 -17.40
C SER A 176 -11.90 38.41 -18.29
N VAL A 177 -12.91 39.04 -17.68
CA VAL A 177 -13.97 39.76 -18.41
C VAL A 177 -13.44 41.02 -19.12
N GLY A 178 -12.45 41.68 -18.54
CA GLY A 178 -11.97 43.00 -19.01
C GLY A 178 -10.76 42.92 -19.92
N ASP A 179 -9.81 42.05 -19.65
CA ASP A 179 -8.56 41.95 -20.38
C ASP A 179 -8.12 40.47 -20.47
N PRO A 180 -8.28 39.84 -21.64
CA PRO A 180 -7.85 38.47 -21.84
C PRO A 180 -6.34 38.34 -21.59
N GLY A 181 -5.93 37.53 -20.65
CA GLY A 181 -4.54 37.27 -20.25
C GLY A 181 -4.10 38.00 -18.97
N GLN A 182 -4.90 38.91 -18.43
CA GLN A 182 -4.67 39.51 -17.10
C GLN A 182 -5.68 38.93 -16.10
N ASP A 183 -5.26 37.92 -15.37
CA ASP A 183 -6.01 37.35 -14.25
C ASP A 183 -5.05 37.17 -13.07
N ASP A 184 -5.19 37.99 -12.05
CA ASP A 184 -4.46 37.97 -10.78
C ASP A 184 -5.09 37.07 -9.73
N GLY A 185 -6.15 36.35 -10.13
CA GLY A 185 -6.85 35.44 -9.25
C GLY A 185 -6.02 34.19 -8.88
N HIS A 186 -6.37 33.64 -7.75
CA HIS A 186 -5.71 32.44 -7.21
C HIS A 186 -6.73 31.39 -6.77
N PHE A 187 -6.34 30.11 -6.92
CA PHE A 187 -7.11 28.97 -6.45
C PHE A 187 -6.85 28.73 -4.96
N GLY A 188 -7.91 28.50 -4.20
CA GLY A 188 -7.88 28.10 -2.80
C GLY A 188 -8.27 26.64 -2.64
N LEU A 189 -7.66 25.99 -1.67
CA LEU A 189 -7.90 24.58 -1.34
C LEU A 189 -9.20 24.44 -0.54
N LEU A 190 -10.07 23.53 -0.93
CA LEU A 190 -11.23 23.15 -0.15
C LEU A 190 -11.26 21.63 0.03
N PRO A 191 -11.64 21.13 1.22
CA PRO A 191 -11.73 19.71 1.45
C PRO A 191 -12.88 19.10 0.67
N GLY A 192 -12.61 17.94 0.08
CA GLY A 192 -13.57 17.04 -0.52
C GLY A 192 -13.48 15.66 0.12
N PHE A 193 -14.13 14.68 -0.46
CA PHE A 193 -14.02 13.29 -0.01
C PHE A 193 -14.17 12.31 -1.17
N GLN A 194 -13.67 11.09 -0.98
CA GLN A 194 -13.90 9.97 -1.88
C GLN A 194 -14.33 8.74 -1.10
N THR A 195 -15.11 7.89 -1.75
CA THR A 195 -15.56 6.61 -1.17
C THR A 195 -15.93 5.63 -2.27
N GLY A 196 -15.79 4.34 -2.00
CA GLY A 196 -16.19 3.31 -2.93
C GLY A 196 -15.53 1.96 -2.68
N ALA A 197 -15.58 1.09 -3.68
CA ALA A 197 -15.05 -0.26 -3.61
C ALA A 197 -13.83 -0.42 -4.51
N GLU A 198 -12.88 -1.23 -4.06
CA GLU A 198 -11.69 -1.63 -4.82
C GLU A 198 -11.52 -3.14 -4.72
N ALA A 199 -11.05 -3.75 -5.80
CA ALA A 199 -10.65 -5.15 -5.84
C ALA A 199 -9.18 -5.25 -6.23
N ASN A 200 -8.45 -6.16 -5.59
CA ASN A 200 -7.05 -6.42 -5.87
C ASN A 200 -6.88 -7.88 -6.31
N LEU A 201 -6.21 -8.06 -7.42
CA LEU A 201 -5.85 -9.36 -7.98
C LEU A 201 -4.35 -9.57 -7.81
N ILE A 202 -3.97 -10.69 -7.23
CA ILE A 202 -2.56 -11.07 -7.10
C ILE A 202 -2.01 -11.44 -8.47
N LEU A 203 -0.91 -10.79 -8.85
CA LEU A 203 -0.11 -11.16 -10.02
C LEU A 203 1.06 -12.04 -9.59
N ASN A 204 1.72 -11.67 -8.50
CA ASN A 204 2.76 -12.45 -7.82
C ASN A 204 2.90 -11.97 -6.36
N ARG A 205 3.85 -12.53 -5.60
CA ARG A 205 4.07 -12.16 -4.19
C ARG A 205 4.21 -10.65 -3.95
N LYS A 206 4.88 -9.93 -4.87
CA LYS A 206 5.18 -8.49 -4.72
C LYS A 206 4.24 -7.59 -5.51
N LEU A 207 3.51 -8.11 -6.49
CA LEU A 207 2.71 -7.31 -7.41
C LEU A 207 1.23 -7.69 -7.34
N GLU A 208 0.37 -6.69 -7.29
CA GLU A 208 -1.07 -6.80 -7.41
C GLU A 208 -1.60 -5.83 -8.46
N ALA A 209 -2.57 -6.25 -9.25
CA ALA A 209 -3.41 -5.36 -10.03
C ALA A 209 -4.60 -4.91 -9.19
N SER A 210 -4.88 -3.63 -9.17
CA SER A 210 -6.01 -3.06 -8.45
C SER A 210 -6.92 -2.29 -9.37
N PHE A 211 -8.22 -2.50 -9.23
CA PHE A 211 -9.25 -1.75 -9.93
C PHE A 211 -10.39 -1.41 -8.98
N GLY A 212 -11.06 -0.30 -9.22
CA GLY A 212 -12.09 0.17 -8.31
C GLY A 212 -13.16 1.00 -8.99
N LEU A 213 -14.20 1.28 -8.22
CA LEU A 213 -15.26 2.22 -8.55
C LEU A 213 -15.45 3.14 -7.36
N LEU A 214 -15.07 4.41 -7.53
CA LEU A 214 -15.11 5.39 -6.46
C LEU A 214 -16.00 6.56 -6.83
N TYR A 215 -16.77 7.04 -5.89
CA TYR A 215 -17.34 8.38 -5.91
C TYR A 215 -16.33 9.37 -5.35
N ASN A 216 -16.19 10.52 -5.99
CA ASN A 216 -15.30 11.60 -5.56
C ASN A 216 -16.03 12.95 -5.61
N LEU A 217 -15.99 13.67 -4.49
CA LEU A 217 -16.34 15.07 -4.40
C LEU A 217 -15.06 15.89 -4.34
N ASN A 218 -14.75 16.59 -5.42
CA ASN A 218 -13.65 17.54 -5.48
C ASN A 218 -14.17 18.96 -5.32
N ARG A 219 -13.52 19.78 -4.49
CA ARG A 219 -13.92 21.17 -4.25
C ARG A 219 -12.71 22.07 -4.29
N PHE A 220 -12.91 23.27 -4.84
CA PHE A 220 -11.92 24.34 -4.80
C PHE A 220 -12.62 25.71 -4.77
N SER A 221 -11.90 26.74 -4.39
CA SER A 221 -12.33 28.12 -4.52
C SER A 221 -11.39 28.86 -5.46
N TYR A 222 -11.91 29.92 -6.03
CA TYR A 222 -11.14 30.87 -6.82
C TYR A 222 -11.48 32.27 -6.34
N SER A 223 -10.47 33.11 -6.14
CA SER A 223 -10.63 34.49 -5.67
C SER A 223 -9.80 35.40 -6.55
N ALA A 224 -10.37 36.51 -7.01
CA ALA A 224 -9.69 37.52 -7.79
C ALA A 224 -10.22 38.92 -7.48
N SER A 225 -9.45 39.93 -7.86
CA SER A 225 -9.81 41.34 -7.74
C SER A 225 -9.65 42.01 -9.11
N PRO A 226 -10.61 41.82 -10.03
CA PRO A 226 -10.50 42.31 -11.42
C PRO A 226 -10.43 43.82 -11.51
N LEU A 227 -10.87 44.55 -10.47
CA LEU A 227 -10.76 45.98 -10.30
C LEU A 227 -10.35 46.28 -8.87
N SER A 228 -9.65 47.38 -8.62
CA SER A 228 -9.13 47.75 -7.30
C SER A 228 -10.20 47.86 -6.19
N SER A 229 -11.46 48.12 -6.57
CA SER A 229 -12.61 48.22 -5.64
C SER A 229 -13.51 47.00 -5.64
N ILE A 230 -13.26 45.98 -6.46
CA ILE A 230 -14.14 44.81 -6.63
C ILE A 230 -13.30 43.54 -6.39
N SER A 231 -13.75 42.76 -5.41
CA SER A 231 -13.23 41.41 -5.17
C SER A 231 -14.35 40.39 -5.29
N TYR A 232 -14.03 39.20 -5.78
CA TYR A 232 -14.98 38.10 -5.79
C TYR A 232 -14.35 36.80 -5.34
N ARG A 233 -15.21 35.95 -4.82
CA ARG A 233 -14.88 34.56 -4.46
C ARG A 233 -15.88 33.63 -5.09
N TYR A 234 -15.36 32.68 -5.87
CA TYR A 234 -16.09 31.61 -6.51
C TYR A 234 -15.75 30.28 -5.84
N VAL A 235 -16.71 29.40 -5.67
CA VAL A 235 -16.56 28.06 -5.12
C VAL A 235 -17.19 27.06 -6.07
N GLU A 236 -16.43 26.05 -6.45
CA GLU A 236 -16.88 24.97 -7.31
C GLU A 236 -16.87 23.64 -6.55
N ALA A 237 -17.89 22.83 -6.81
CA ALA A 237 -18.01 21.45 -6.33
C ALA A 237 -18.26 20.52 -7.52
N GLN A 238 -17.38 19.54 -7.69
CA GLN A 238 -17.38 18.57 -8.78
C GLN A 238 -17.68 17.18 -8.25
N HIS A 239 -18.73 16.54 -8.75
CA HIS A 239 -19.13 15.18 -8.43
C HIS A 239 -18.70 14.24 -9.56
N GLN A 240 -17.85 13.26 -9.25
CA GLN A 240 -17.19 12.40 -10.23
C GLN A 240 -17.28 10.93 -9.82
N VAL A 241 -17.33 10.08 -10.83
CA VAL A 241 -17.06 8.64 -10.68
C VAL A 241 -15.65 8.38 -11.19
N LEU A 242 -14.84 7.73 -10.39
CA LEU A 242 -13.46 7.37 -10.70
C LEU A 242 -13.35 5.85 -10.89
N LEU A 243 -12.57 5.44 -11.87
CA LEU A 243 -12.25 4.04 -12.17
C LEU A 243 -10.72 3.83 -12.05
N PRO A 244 -10.14 3.80 -10.84
CA PRO A 244 -8.70 3.58 -10.69
C PRO A 244 -8.29 2.21 -11.24
N LEU A 245 -7.29 2.22 -12.10
CA LEU A 245 -6.61 1.06 -12.65
C LEU A 245 -5.14 1.19 -12.30
N SER A 246 -4.65 0.35 -11.40
CA SER A 246 -3.32 0.53 -10.83
C SER A 246 -2.62 -0.79 -10.53
N VAL A 247 -1.30 -0.71 -10.39
CA VAL A 247 -0.46 -1.80 -9.90
C VAL A 247 0.09 -1.38 -8.54
N LEU A 248 0.04 -2.31 -7.59
CA LEU A 248 0.63 -2.17 -6.27
C LEU A 248 1.90 -3.01 -6.21
N TYR A 249 2.97 -2.41 -5.73
CA TYR A 249 4.23 -3.08 -5.44
C TYR A 249 4.44 -3.16 -3.94
N LYS A 250 4.41 -4.37 -3.38
CA LYS A 250 4.64 -4.64 -1.96
C LYS A 250 6.14 -4.60 -1.66
N LEU A 251 6.52 -3.82 -0.66
CA LEU A 251 7.92 -3.66 -0.26
C LEU A 251 8.38 -4.79 0.67
N ASN A 252 7.51 -5.22 1.58
CA ASN A 252 7.76 -6.27 2.57
C ASN A 252 6.54 -7.20 2.71
N PRO A 253 6.22 -8.02 1.67
CA PRO A 253 5.01 -8.85 1.65
C PRO A 253 4.97 -9.90 2.78
N GLU A 254 6.11 -10.27 3.31
CA GLU A 254 6.30 -11.35 4.30
C GLU A 254 6.17 -10.88 5.75
N ASP A 255 6.13 -9.56 5.97
CA ASP A 255 5.96 -9.02 7.32
C ASP A 255 4.54 -9.36 7.85
N ARG A 256 4.51 -10.08 8.98
CA ARG A 256 3.25 -10.50 9.63
C ARG A 256 2.52 -9.36 10.34
N LYS A 257 3.16 -8.20 10.51
CA LYS A 257 2.57 -7.08 11.24
C LYS A 257 2.09 -5.97 10.32
N ILE A 258 2.95 -5.52 9.40
CA ILE A 258 2.66 -4.37 8.55
C ILE A 258 3.28 -4.61 7.18
N CYS A 259 2.50 -4.46 6.10
CA CYS A 259 3.01 -4.48 4.73
C CYS A 259 2.97 -3.07 4.15
N TYR A 260 4.10 -2.55 3.74
CA TYR A 260 4.22 -1.30 2.99
C TYR A 260 4.09 -1.57 1.50
N TYR A 261 3.47 -0.64 0.77
CA TYR A 261 3.34 -0.76 -0.67
C TYR A 261 3.38 0.59 -1.37
N LEU A 262 3.76 0.55 -2.64
CA LEU A 262 3.65 1.65 -3.57
C LEU A 262 2.56 1.34 -4.59
N ARG A 263 1.89 2.37 -5.10
CA ARG A 263 0.83 2.26 -6.10
C ARG A 263 1.13 3.19 -7.26
N GLY A 264 0.94 2.72 -8.48
CA GLY A 264 1.02 3.54 -9.69
C GLY A 264 -0.04 3.13 -10.70
N GLY A 265 -0.61 4.08 -11.43
CA GLY A 265 -1.66 3.75 -12.38
C GLY A 265 -2.31 4.92 -13.08
N LEU A 266 -3.47 4.64 -13.67
CA LEU A 266 -4.33 5.60 -14.36
C LEU A 266 -5.73 5.57 -13.74
N VAL A 267 -6.40 6.72 -13.75
CA VAL A 267 -7.75 6.89 -13.22
C VAL A 267 -8.63 7.55 -14.29
N PRO A 268 -9.27 6.76 -15.18
CA PRO A 268 -10.40 7.27 -15.93
C PRO A 268 -11.47 7.82 -15.00
N SER A 269 -12.02 8.98 -15.31
CA SER A 269 -13.04 9.62 -14.49
C SER A 269 -14.17 10.19 -15.34
N TYR A 270 -15.38 10.14 -14.78
CA TYR A 270 -16.57 10.72 -15.36
C TYR A 270 -17.20 11.73 -14.42
N LEU A 271 -17.25 12.99 -14.87
CA LEU A 271 -17.91 14.11 -14.19
C LEU A 271 -19.40 14.09 -14.55
N PHE A 272 -20.25 13.88 -13.57
CA PHE A 272 -21.70 13.82 -13.81
C PHE A 272 -22.46 15.06 -13.32
N HIS A 273 -21.89 15.81 -12.36
CA HIS A 273 -22.49 17.05 -11.87
C HIS A 273 -21.43 18.01 -11.37
N THR A 274 -21.58 19.30 -11.70
CA THR A 274 -20.75 20.38 -11.19
C THR A 274 -21.61 21.58 -10.86
N SER A 275 -21.43 22.13 -9.68
CA SER A 275 -22.10 23.33 -9.25
C SER A 275 -21.10 24.42 -8.86
N GLY A 276 -21.41 25.64 -9.24
CA GLY A 276 -20.68 26.85 -8.90
C GLY A 276 -21.53 27.81 -8.08
N LYS A 277 -20.93 28.51 -7.12
CA LYS A 277 -21.54 29.62 -6.40
C LYS A 277 -20.50 30.67 -6.07
N GLY A 278 -20.92 31.90 -5.83
CA GLY A 278 -19.95 32.93 -5.49
C GLY A 278 -20.53 34.18 -4.89
N THR A 279 -19.65 35.01 -4.39
CA THR A 279 -19.96 36.32 -3.83
C THR A 279 -19.01 37.35 -4.43
N ARG A 280 -19.52 38.51 -4.75
CA ARG A 280 -18.73 39.67 -5.19
C ARG A 280 -18.98 40.84 -4.24
N SER A 281 -17.92 41.37 -3.66
CA SER A 281 -17.96 42.54 -2.79
C SER A 281 -17.39 43.74 -3.54
N ASN A 282 -18.01 44.91 -3.29
CA ASN A 282 -17.55 46.17 -3.84
C ASN A 282 -17.30 47.14 -2.68
N GLU A 283 -16.06 47.64 -2.55
CA GLU A 283 -15.69 48.58 -1.48
C GLU A 283 -16.44 49.91 -1.52
N THR A 284 -16.96 50.28 -2.69
CA THR A 284 -17.70 51.55 -2.89
C THR A 284 -19.20 51.42 -2.72
N SER A 285 -19.78 50.22 -2.75
CA SER A 285 -21.19 49.95 -2.55
C SER A 285 -21.38 48.98 -1.39
N GLN A 286 -22.37 49.20 -0.54
CA GLN A 286 -22.66 48.36 0.63
C GLN A 286 -23.32 47.01 0.30
N ASP A 287 -23.66 46.76 -0.98
CA ASP A 287 -24.42 45.57 -1.38
C ASP A 287 -23.48 44.53 -2.01
N ASP A 288 -23.30 43.41 -1.34
CA ASP A 288 -22.65 42.22 -1.90
C ASP A 288 -23.60 41.56 -2.91
N VAL A 289 -23.03 41.19 -4.07
CA VAL A 289 -23.74 40.39 -5.05
C VAL A 289 -23.49 38.92 -4.77
N VAL A 290 -24.57 38.19 -4.53
CA VAL A 290 -24.49 36.74 -4.29
C VAL A 290 -25.08 36.01 -5.50
N VAL A 291 -24.29 35.07 -6.06
CA VAL A 291 -24.77 34.11 -7.06
C VAL A 291 -24.96 32.78 -6.35
N ASP A 292 -26.21 32.36 -6.31
CA ASP A 292 -26.61 31.09 -5.72
C ASP A 292 -25.99 29.89 -6.49
N GLN A 293 -26.18 28.71 -5.92
CA GLN A 293 -25.65 27.49 -6.52
C GLN A 293 -26.28 27.25 -7.90
N THR A 294 -25.44 27.33 -8.93
CA THR A 294 -25.79 27.19 -10.35
C THR A 294 -25.13 25.95 -10.93
N ASP A 295 -25.87 25.20 -11.77
CA ASP A 295 -25.31 24.05 -12.50
C ASP A 295 -24.44 24.55 -13.66
N ILE A 296 -23.17 24.14 -13.63
CA ILE A 296 -22.16 24.45 -14.66
C ILE A 296 -21.59 23.21 -15.32
N THR A 297 -22.25 22.07 -15.18
CA THR A 297 -21.81 20.77 -15.72
C THR A 297 -21.56 20.81 -17.23
N ALA A 298 -22.33 21.62 -17.97
CA ALA A 298 -22.19 21.76 -19.40
C ALA A 298 -20.83 22.36 -19.83
N SER A 299 -20.29 23.29 -19.01
CA SER A 299 -19.00 23.96 -19.27
C SER A 299 -17.78 23.16 -18.86
N ARG A 300 -17.96 21.95 -18.33
CA ARG A 300 -16.88 21.09 -17.88
C ARG A 300 -16.67 19.91 -18.83
N VAL A 301 -15.41 19.46 -18.95
CA VAL A 301 -15.06 18.22 -19.66
C VAL A 301 -15.51 17.05 -18.81
N LYS A 302 -16.43 16.22 -19.38
CA LYS A 302 -17.06 15.13 -18.63
C LYS A 302 -16.16 13.93 -18.44
N PHE A 303 -15.38 13.56 -19.47
CA PHE A 303 -14.46 12.44 -19.41
C PHE A 303 -13.03 12.93 -19.22
N ASN A 304 -12.36 12.42 -18.23
CA ASN A 304 -10.99 12.78 -17.91
C ASN A 304 -10.15 11.51 -17.66
N LEU A 305 -8.84 11.68 -17.76
CA LEU A 305 -7.84 10.68 -17.41
C LEU A 305 -6.83 11.31 -16.48
N ASP A 306 -6.65 10.72 -15.32
CA ASP A 306 -5.69 11.17 -14.32
C ASP A 306 -4.56 10.13 -14.18
N ALA A 307 -3.32 10.58 -13.99
CA ALA A 307 -2.21 9.72 -13.56
C ALA A 307 -2.24 9.60 -12.03
N LEU A 308 -2.00 8.39 -11.51
CA LEU A 308 -2.04 8.06 -10.09
C LEU A 308 -0.68 7.60 -9.60
N LEU A 309 -0.23 8.18 -8.49
CA LEU A 309 0.87 7.67 -7.67
C LEU A 309 0.40 7.64 -6.21
N GLY A 310 0.85 6.64 -5.46
CA GLY A 310 0.49 6.52 -4.06
C GLY A 310 1.40 5.57 -3.30
N GLY A 311 1.19 5.53 -2.00
CA GLY A 311 1.84 4.59 -1.12
C GLY A 311 1.07 4.45 0.18
N GLY A 312 1.17 3.29 0.78
CA GLY A 312 0.38 2.98 1.96
C GLY A 312 0.91 1.83 2.77
N VAL A 313 0.13 1.51 3.77
CA VAL A 313 0.39 0.42 4.71
C VAL A 313 -0.84 -0.48 4.82
N ARG A 314 -0.61 -1.78 5.02
CA ARG A 314 -1.65 -2.77 5.34
C ARG A 314 -1.35 -3.38 6.69
N ILE A 315 -2.38 -3.54 7.49
CA ILE A 315 -2.34 -4.19 8.79
C ILE A 315 -3.22 -5.43 8.70
N PRO A 316 -2.67 -6.64 8.88
CA PRO A 316 -3.41 -7.88 8.71
C PRO A 316 -4.45 -8.07 9.81
N LEU A 317 -5.56 -8.66 9.41
CA LEU A 317 -6.58 -9.29 10.24
C LEU A 317 -6.70 -10.75 9.80
N ASP A 318 -7.54 -11.56 10.43
CA ASP A 318 -7.64 -13.00 10.10
C ASP A 318 -8.01 -13.28 8.62
N ASN A 319 -9.08 -12.66 8.13
CA ASN A 319 -9.60 -12.85 6.76
C ASN A 319 -9.70 -11.51 6.00
N ALA A 320 -9.03 -10.48 6.49
CA ALA A 320 -9.08 -9.14 5.94
C ALA A 320 -7.79 -8.40 6.29
N PHE A 321 -7.60 -7.24 5.70
CA PHE A 321 -6.62 -6.27 6.18
C PHE A 321 -7.23 -4.87 6.20
N ILE A 322 -6.78 -4.06 7.14
CA ILE A 322 -7.02 -2.62 7.14
C ILE A 322 -5.87 -1.97 6.39
N PHE A 323 -6.16 -0.93 5.61
CA PHE A 323 -5.12 -0.16 4.96
C PHE A 323 -5.27 1.34 5.20
N GLY A 324 -4.14 2.03 5.15
CA GLY A 324 -4.05 3.48 5.08
C GLY A 324 -3.14 3.87 3.91
N GLU A 325 -3.54 4.86 3.11
CA GLU A 325 -2.85 5.21 1.87
C GLU A 325 -2.90 6.72 1.62
N ILE A 326 -1.80 7.26 1.12
CA ILE A 326 -1.73 8.61 0.55
C ILE A 326 -1.66 8.45 -0.96
N ARG A 327 -2.57 9.14 -1.69
CA ARG A 327 -2.65 9.14 -3.15
C ARG A 327 -2.45 10.55 -3.68
N TRP A 328 -1.67 10.65 -4.73
CA TRP A 328 -1.55 11.84 -5.56
C TRP A 328 -2.08 11.52 -6.95
N THR A 329 -3.06 12.30 -7.43
CA THR A 329 -3.54 12.19 -8.81
C THR A 329 -3.29 13.49 -9.55
N THR A 330 -2.93 13.37 -10.82
CA THR A 330 -2.66 14.48 -11.72
C THR A 330 -3.55 14.36 -12.94
N ARG A 331 -4.46 15.29 -13.14
CA ARG A 331 -5.31 15.36 -14.33
C ARG A 331 -4.46 15.64 -15.56
N LEU A 332 -4.60 14.82 -16.61
CA LEU A 332 -3.85 14.97 -17.85
C LEU A 332 -4.52 15.93 -18.82
N MET A 333 -5.84 16.10 -18.74
CA MET A 333 -6.63 16.99 -19.58
C MET A 333 -7.04 18.24 -18.81
N GLN A 334 -7.38 19.31 -19.50
CA GLN A 334 -7.97 20.51 -18.90
C GLN A 334 -9.40 20.23 -18.41
N VAL A 335 -9.87 21.04 -17.44
CA VAL A 335 -11.16 20.82 -16.77
C VAL A 335 -12.30 21.49 -17.52
N ASN A 336 -12.09 22.68 -18.05
CA ASN A 336 -13.09 23.50 -18.70
C ASN A 336 -13.11 23.29 -20.22
N LYS A 337 -14.25 23.55 -20.83
CA LYS A 337 -14.43 23.64 -22.28
C LYS A 337 -14.25 25.08 -22.73
N GLU A 338 -13.38 25.30 -23.71
CA GLU A 338 -13.04 26.62 -24.22
C GLU A 338 -14.25 27.35 -24.85
N ASP A 339 -15.09 26.62 -25.59
CA ASP A 339 -16.28 27.12 -26.28
C ASP A 339 -17.43 27.51 -25.35
N MET A 340 -17.39 27.03 -24.09
CA MET A 340 -18.43 27.26 -23.09
C MET A 340 -18.05 28.31 -22.03
N ARG A 341 -16.89 28.94 -22.13
CA ARG A 341 -16.28 29.81 -21.11
C ARG A 341 -17.16 31.01 -20.72
N TYR A 342 -17.88 31.60 -21.66
CA TYR A 342 -18.70 32.78 -21.46
C TYR A 342 -20.21 32.50 -21.42
N GLN A 343 -20.63 31.25 -21.39
CA GLN A 343 -22.04 30.89 -21.50
C GLN A 343 -22.87 31.09 -20.22
N ASN A 344 -22.22 31.13 -19.07
CA ASN A 344 -22.93 31.37 -17.81
C ASN A 344 -22.98 32.89 -17.53
N ASN A 345 -24.12 33.49 -17.83
CA ASN A 345 -24.32 34.93 -17.66
C ASN A 345 -24.21 35.40 -16.21
N ASP A 346 -24.67 34.59 -15.24
CA ASP A 346 -24.65 34.96 -13.83
C ASP A 346 -23.20 34.98 -13.29
N LEU A 347 -22.41 34.00 -13.62
CA LEU A 347 -21.01 33.98 -13.24
C LEU A 347 -20.20 35.09 -13.97
N THR A 348 -20.46 35.26 -15.27
CA THR A 348 -19.67 36.19 -16.09
C THR A 348 -20.02 37.66 -15.78
N TRP A 349 -21.33 37.99 -15.68
CA TRP A 349 -21.74 39.39 -15.55
C TRP A 349 -22.04 39.84 -14.12
N LEU A 350 -22.49 38.91 -13.26
CA LEU A 350 -22.74 39.27 -11.86
C LEU A 350 -21.49 39.13 -11.00
N LEU A 351 -20.71 38.07 -11.17
CA LEU A 351 -19.47 37.87 -10.42
C LEU A 351 -18.21 38.40 -11.09
N TYR A 352 -18.24 38.71 -12.40
CA TYR A 352 -17.07 38.95 -13.22
C TYR A 352 -16.09 37.77 -13.27
N HIS A 353 -16.63 36.55 -13.10
CA HIS A 353 -15.83 35.32 -13.17
C HIS A 353 -15.88 34.74 -14.58
N VAL A 354 -14.69 34.52 -15.12
CA VAL A 354 -14.45 33.77 -16.35
C VAL A 354 -13.50 32.63 -16.04
N ASP A 355 -13.83 31.42 -16.50
CA ASP A 355 -12.97 30.28 -16.28
C ASP A 355 -11.63 30.43 -17.01
N SER A 356 -10.54 30.51 -16.25
CA SER A 356 -9.19 30.29 -16.75
C SER A 356 -8.98 28.82 -17.11
N ASP A 357 -8.12 28.53 -18.06
CA ASP A 357 -7.76 27.14 -18.33
C ASP A 357 -6.93 26.58 -17.19
N PHE A 358 -7.38 25.46 -16.61
CA PHE A 358 -6.72 24.88 -15.46
C PHE A 358 -6.76 23.36 -15.45
N ARG A 359 -5.80 22.79 -14.72
CA ARG A 359 -5.76 21.38 -14.37
C ARG A 359 -5.90 21.22 -12.87
N VAL A 360 -6.43 20.08 -12.47
CA VAL A 360 -6.57 19.73 -11.05
C VAL A 360 -5.61 18.59 -10.71
N HIS A 361 -4.79 18.82 -9.71
CA HIS A 361 -4.08 17.79 -8.98
C HIS A 361 -4.86 17.50 -7.69
N GLN A 362 -4.86 16.29 -7.22
CA GLN A 362 -5.57 15.92 -6.00
C GLN A 362 -4.68 15.13 -5.08
N LEU A 363 -4.56 15.57 -3.84
CA LEU A 363 -4.00 14.80 -2.74
C LEU A 363 -5.14 14.15 -1.99
N SER A 364 -5.04 12.84 -1.74
CA SER A 364 -6.04 12.07 -0.98
C SER A 364 -5.38 11.31 0.15
N ILE A 365 -6.01 11.30 1.31
CA ILE A 365 -5.66 10.44 2.44
C ILE A 365 -6.82 9.47 2.63
N CYS A 366 -6.55 8.20 2.38
CA CYS A 366 -7.55 7.15 2.30
C CYS A 366 -7.31 6.07 3.35
N GLY A 367 -8.37 5.45 3.80
CA GLY A 367 -8.31 4.25 4.62
C GLY A 367 -9.47 3.33 4.29
N GLY A 368 -9.32 2.07 4.62
CA GLY A 368 -10.37 1.11 4.33
C GLY A 368 -10.06 -0.29 4.85
N ILE A 369 -10.93 -1.20 4.49
CA ILE A 369 -10.80 -2.61 4.80
C ILE A 369 -11.01 -3.44 3.53
N CYS A 370 -10.17 -4.45 3.35
CA CYS A 370 -10.27 -5.42 2.26
C CYS A 370 -10.40 -6.83 2.83
N TRP A 371 -11.28 -7.63 2.25
CA TRP A 371 -11.54 -9.02 2.61
C TRP A 371 -10.91 -9.96 1.58
N ASP A 372 -10.31 -11.04 2.07
CA ASP A 372 -9.76 -12.11 1.26
C ASP A 372 -10.89 -12.96 0.67
N LEU A 373 -10.92 -13.11 -0.66
CA LEU A 373 -11.92 -13.89 -1.38
C LEU A 373 -11.50 -15.37 -1.57
N THR A 374 -10.28 -15.72 -1.21
CA THR A 374 -9.72 -17.06 -1.48
C THR A 374 -9.94 -18.07 -0.36
N LYS A 375 -10.63 -17.67 0.73
CA LYS A 375 -11.00 -18.59 1.80
C LYS A 375 -12.43 -19.10 1.61
N GLU A 376 -12.53 -20.33 1.17
CA GLU A 376 -13.61 -21.23 1.53
C GLU A 376 -13.18 -22.13 2.69
#